data_ae02c7819a581daa7d427977f8863167
#
_entry.id   ae02c7819a581daa7d427977f8863167
#
_cell.length_a   1.000
_cell.length_b   1.000
_cell.length_c   1.000
_cell.angle_alpha   90.00
_cell.angle_beta   90.00
_cell.angle_gamma   90.00
#
_symmetry.space_group_name_H-M   'P 1'
#
loop_
_entity.id
_entity.type
_entity.pdbx_description
1 polymer ?
#
loop_
_entity_poly.entity_id
_entity_poly.type
_entity_poly.pdbx_seq_one_letter_code
_entity_poly.pdbx_strand_id
1 'polypeptide(L)'
;IIDDGDDFYKSTDFMNRLKDKNKLNVNFSTEILSAGWYKGKNFWSFNIGLRTDIGANVTKNLFTFLNQMDGEGFEENWRTSNYNLSGQKMNIQAYTEVGLGLSRQINSRLSVGGKVKVLLGIGNMDLKFNKVTMSADIPSDARLAQLQDPAYLAANYNTTNKAQELLNEINKYHASLGISATLESSFKGLELVNGEEPDKKYIDDIDFDAGKIGIAGYGFGIDLGASYKILDNLTVSASILDLGFISWKKGATKIANATSPDININVSDYTKDINVDDLTSNDLGKITDAMTKLQTEAEKYYNRAGSNGDIIDYDMLQMEAKDADKSRKSRLASTLVLGAEYGFFNNKLAVGVLSTTRFVQPDALTELTFSANYRPKSWFNVALSYSAIQSAGKSFGLGLKLGPLFVGTDYMFLGKNSN
;
A
#
# COMPACT_ATOMS: atom_id res chain seq x y z
N ILE A 1 -5.71 -12.40 16.89
CA ILE A 1 -6.56 -13.60 16.97
C ILE A 1 -7.69 -13.32 16.00
N ILE A 2 -7.57 -13.82 14.79
CA ILE A 2 -8.65 -13.82 13.78
C ILE A 2 -9.29 -15.20 13.98
N ASP A 3 -10.53 -15.21 14.42
CA ASP A 3 -11.32 -16.43 14.57
C ASP A 3 -11.68 -16.93 13.16
N ASP A 4 -11.49 -18.21 12.88
CA ASP A 4 -11.69 -18.85 11.56
C ASP A 4 -13.18 -18.92 11.17
N GLY A 5 -13.86 -17.81 11.02
CA GLY A 5 -15.27 -17.86 10.64
C GLY A 5 -15.97 -16.54 10.37
N ASP A 6 -15.45 -15.44 10.86
CA ASP A 6 -16.11 -14.16 10.64
C ASP A 6 -15.32 -13.33 9.62
N ASP A 7 -15.89 -13.15 8.45
CA ASP A 7 -15.43 -12.18 7.45
C ASP A 7 -15.44 -10.78 8.07
N PHE A 8 -14.37 -10.43 8.79
CA PHE A 8 -14.25 -9.17 9.55
C PHE A 8 -14.54 -7.95 8.69
N TYR A 9 -14.24 -8.02 7.39
CA TYR A 9 -14.49 -6.96 6.41
C TYR A 9 -15.97 -6.77 6.05
N LYS A 10 -16.86 -7.70 6.45
CA LYS A 10 -18.32 -7.58 6.33
C LYS A 10 -18.94 -6.81 7.50
N SER A 11 -18.21 -6.66 8.59
CA SER A 11 -18.71 -5.95 9.78
C SER A 11 -18.98 -4.48 9.48
N THR A 12 -20.18 -4.00 9.79
CA THR A 12 -20.56 -2.59 9.66
C THR A 12 -19.63 -1.68 10.47
N ASP A 13 -19.19 -2.13 11.64
CA ASP A 13 -18.25 -1.39 12.49
C ASP A 13 -16.89 -1.24 11.84
N PHE A 14 -16.38 -2.29 11.19
CA PHE A 14 -15.13 -2.22 10.44
C PHE A 14 -15.25 -1.26 9.26
N MET A 15 -16.29 -1.41 8.44
CA MET A 15 -16.51 -0.58 7.27
C MET A 15 -16.67 0.92 7.61
N ASN A 16 -17.32 1.24 8.73
CA ASN A 16 -17.50 2.62 9.20
C ASN A 16 -16.20 3.25 9.72
N ARG A 17 -15.22 2.46 10.16
CA ARG A 17 -13.92 2.95 10.63
C ARG A 17 -12.91 3.15 9.49
N LEU A 18 -13.17 2.59 8.31
CA LEU A 18 -12.29 2.76 7.17
C LEU A 18 -12.33 4.20 6.65
N LYS A 19 -11.13 4.73 6.43
CA LYS A 19 -10.90 5.97 5.68
C LYS A 19 -10.79 5.67 4.19
N ASP A 20 -10.87 6.69 3.35
CA ASP A 20 -10.66 6.53 1.89
C ASP A 20 -9.34 5.82 1.58
N LYS A 21 -8.30 6.09 2.38
CA LYS A 21 -7.00 5.41 2.35
C LYS A 21 -6.63 4.91 3.74
N ASN A 22 -6.44 3.60 3.85
CA ASN A 22 -6.04 2.94 5.08
C ASN A 22 -4.59 2.49 4.95
N LYS A 23 -3.77 2.88 5.90
CA LYS A 23 -2.33 2.61 5.89
C LYS A 23 -2.01 1.50 6.88
N LEU A 24 -1.34 0.46 6.40
CA LEU A 24 -0.70 -0.55 7.24
C LEU A 24 0.81 -0.32 7.18
N ASN A 25 1.45 -0.30 8.33
CA ASN A 25 2.89 -0.25 8.41
C ASN A 25 3.37 -1.16 9.53
N VAL A 26 4.22 -2.12 9.17
CA VAL A 26 4.86 -3.04 10.12
C VAL A 26 6.36 -2.89 9.96
N ASN A 27 7.03 -2.60 11.04
CA ASN A 27 8.48 -2.57 11.11
C ASN A 27 8.96 -3.61 12.11
N PHE A 28 9.81 -4.50 11.64
CA PHE A 28 10.51 -5.45 12.48
C PHE A 28 12.00 -5.15 12.43
N SER A 29 12.60 -5.03 13.61
CA SER A 29 14.00 -4.73 13.78
C SER A 29 14.57 -5.55 14.94
N THR A 30 15.58 -6.35 14.67
CA THR A 30 16.29 -7.10 15.71
C THR A 30 17.79 -6.97 15.54
N GLU A 31 18.48 -6.78 16.66
CA GLU A 31 19.93 -6.81 16.72
C GLU A 31 20.38 -8.25 17.04
N ILE A 32 21.18 -8.82 16.13
CA ILE A 32 21.76 -10.17 16.29
C ILE A 32 23.03 -10.11 17.13
N LEU A 33 23.84 -9.09 16.85
CA LEU A 33 25.09 -8.82 17.56
C LEU A 33 25.31 -7.32 17.63
N SER A 34 25.69 -6.83 18.81
CA SER A 34 26.14 -5.44 18.96
C SER A 34 27.27 -5.32 19.96
N ALA A 35 28.16 -4.38 19.71
CA ALA A 35 29.27 -4.05 20.58
C ALA A 35 29.56 -2.53 20.55
N GLY A 36 30.02 -1.99 21.67
CA GLY A 36 30.43 -0.60 21.76
C GLY A 36 31.63 -0.43 22.69
N TRP A 37 32.55 0.46 22.32
CA TRP A 37 33.76 0.73 23.10
C TRP A 37 34.20 2.18 22.95
N TYR A 38 34.87 2.66 24.00
CA TYR A 38 35.52 3.97 23.98
C TYR A 38 36.98 3.87 23.56
N LYS A 39 37.42 4.78 22.71
CA LYS A 39 38.83 5.01 22.38
C LYS A 39 39.12 6.53 22.44
N GLY A 40 39.70 6.97 23.55
CA GLY A 40 39.87 8.38 23.84
C GLY A 40 38.52 9.10 23.96
N LYS A 41 38.31 10.16 23.18
CA LYS A 41 37.05 10.93 23.15
C LYS A 41 36.01 10.38 22.19
N ASN A 42 36.32 9.24 21.53
CA ASN A 42 35.45 8.62 20.54
C ASN A 42 34.74 7.41 21.15
N PHE A 43 33.46 7.28 20.84
CA PHE A 43 32.69 6.03 21.08
C PHE A 43 32.47 5.36 19.75
N TRP A 44 32.91 4.14 19.62
CA TRP A 44 32.73 3.27 18.49
C TRP A 44 31.60 2.29 18.77
N SER A 45 30.82 1.98 17.75
CA SER A 45 29.78 0.97 17.83
C SER A 45 29.82 0.06 16.58
N PHE A 46 29.53 -1.19 16.78
CA PHE A 46 29.38 -2.18 15.72
C PHE A 46 28.07 -2.92 15.95
N ASN A 47 27.34 -3.20 14.89
CA ASN A 47 26.13 -4.02 14.98
C ASN A 47 25.92 -4.87 13.73
N ILE A 48 25.25 -5.99 13.93
CA ILE A 48 24.63 -6.83 12.90
C ILE A 48 23.16 -6.97 13.29
N GLY A 49 22.25 -6.63 12.39
CA GLY A 49 20.82 -6.69 12.66
C GLY A 49 20.01 -7.07 11.42
N LEU A 50 18.81 -7.58 11.66
CA LEU A 50 17.80 -7.85 10.65
C LEU A 50 16.77 -6.73 10.67
N ARG A 51 16.41 -6.24 9.50
CA ARG A 51 15.40 -5.18 9.30
C ARG A 51 14.37 -5.66 8.31
N THR A 52 13.11 -5.47 8.64
CA THR A 52 11.99 -5.72 7.72
C THR A 52 11.00 -4.58 7.81
N ASP A 53 10.64 -4.04 6.66
CA ASP A 53 9.63 -3.02 6.49
C ASP A 53 8.52 -3.57 5.60
N ILE A 54 7.28 -3.50 6.09
CA ILE A 54 6.07 -3.81 5.33
C ILE A 54 5.20 -2.58 5.37
N GLY A 55 4.90 -2.02 4.21
CA GLY A 55 3.99 -0.90 4.07
C GLY A 55 2.89 -1.23 3.07
N ALA A 56 1.65 -0.94 3.42
CA ALA A 56 0.53 -1.06 2.51
C ALA A 56 -0.39 0.17 2.59
N ASN A 57 -0.97 0.51 1.47
CA ASN A 57 -2.03 1.50 1.36
C ASN A 57 -3.21 0.82 0.69
N VAL A 58 -4.30 0.64 1.45
CA VAL A 58 -5.50 -0.06 1.00
C VAL A 58 -6.67 0.91 1.03
N THR A 59 -7.36 1.06 -0.10
CA THR A 59 -8.50 1.97 -0.18
C THR A 59 -9.76 1.34 0.41
N LYS A 60 -10.69 2.16 0.93
CA LYS A 60 -12.00 1.71 1.38
C LYS A 60 -12.76 0.98 0.26
N ASN A 61 -12.58 1.43 -0.99
CA ASN A 61 -13.24 0.85 -2.14
C ASN A 61 -12.89 -0.63 -2.36
N LEU A 62 -11.66 -1.07 -2.00
CA LEU A 62 -11.32 -2.49 -2.06
C LEU A 62 -12.19 -3.31 -1.11
N PHE A 63 -12.36 -2.88 0.13
CA PHE A 63 -13.20 -3.57 1.10
C PHE A 63 -14.68 -3.52 0.73
N THR A 64 -15.14 -2.39 0.17
CA THR A 64 -16.50 -2.29 -0.37
C THR A 64 -16.72 -3.28 -1.50
N PHE A 65 -15.76 -3.38 -2.41
CA PHE A 65 -15.78 -4.34 -3.51
C PHE A 65 -15.83 -5.78 -2.98
N LEU A 66 -14.91 -6.16 -2.08
CA LEU A 66 -14.88 -7.50 -1.49
C LEU A 66 -16.20 -7.85 -0.79
N ASN A 67 -16.78 -6.91 -0.05
CA ASN A 67 -18.04 -7.12 0.63
C ASN A 67 -19.24 -7.30 -0.32
N GLN A 68 -19.23 -6.61 -1.46
CA GLN A 68 -20.29 -6.73 -2.47
C GLN A 68 -20.12 -7.94 -3.39
N MET A 69 -18.91 -8.44 -3.50
CA MET A 69 -18.54 -9.55 -4.37
C MET A 69 -18.59 -10.91 -3.69
N ASP A 70 -18.79 -10.93 -2.38
CA ASP A 70 -18.88 -12.17 -1.64
C ASP A 70 -20.20 -12.89 -1.93
N GLY A 71 -20.10 -14.17 -2.27
CA GLY A 71 -21.22 -15.00 -2.68
C GLY A 71 -21.73 -14.70 -4.11
N GLU A 72 -23.02 -14.82 -4.32
CA GLU A 72 -23.68 -14.64 -5.62
C GLU A 72 -23.81 -13.15 -6.05
N GLY A 73 -23.29 -12.21 -5.23
CA GLY A 73 -23.56 -10.78 -5.40
C GLY A 73 -23.03 -10.19 -6.71
N PHE A 74 -21.91 -10.72 -7.27
CA PHE A 74 -21.42 -10.27 -8.56
C PHE A 74 -22.23 -10.84 -9.72
N GLU A 75 -22.57 -12.11 -9.66
CA GLU A 75 -23.39 -12.79 -10.70
C GLU A 75 -24.74 -12.07 -10.89
N GLU A 76 -25.31 -11.55 -9.79
CA GLU A 76 -26.56 -10.79 -9.85
C GLU A 76 -26.38 -9.34 -10.32
N ASN A 77 -25.26 -8.68 -9.97
CA ASN A 77 -25.10 -7.23 -10.11
C ASN A 77 -24.02 -6.80 -11.13
N TRP A 78 -23.36 -7.72 -11.83
CA TRP A 78 -22.26 -7.38 -12.75
C TRP A 78 -22.69 -6.41 -13.87
N ARG A 79 -23.96 -6.44 -14.28
CA ARG A 79 -24.51 -5.57 -15.32
C ARG A 79 -24.58 -4.10 -14.94
N THR A 80 -24.58 -3.78 -13.63
CA THR A 80 -24.64 -2.43 -13.09
C THR A 80 -23.50 -2.19 -12.11
N SER A 81 -22.29 -2.45 -12.53
CA SER A 81 -21.08 -2.34 -11.71
C SER A 81 -20.39 -1.00 -11.90
N ASN A 82 -19.86 -0.44 -10.81
CA ASN A 82 -19.02 0.75 -10.85
C ASN A 82 -18.01 0.70 -9.70
N TYR A 83 -16.83 0.15 -9.96
CA TYR A 83 -15.78 -0.03 -8.97
C TYR A 83 -14.49 0.67 -9.39
N ASN A 84 -13.85 1.31 -8.44
CA ASN A 84 -12.53 1.88 -8.61
C ASN A 84 -11.61 1.34 -7.52
N LEU A 85 -10.79 0.36 -7.87
CA LEU A 85 -9.82 -0.29 -7.00
C LEU A 85 -8.40 0.28 -7.19
N SER A 86 -8.27 1.43 -7.86
CA SER A 86 -6.98 2.08 -8.08
C SER A 86 -6.36 2.57 -6.77
N GLY A 87 -5.04 2.69 -6.76
CA GLY A 87 -4.32 3.28 -5.64
C GLY A 87 -3.91 2.31 -4.53
N GLN A 88 -4.20 1.00 -4.67
CA GLN A 88 -3.63 -0.01 -3.79
C GLN A 88 -2.12 -0.06 -4.00
N LYS A 89 -1.38 -0.10 -2.89
CA LYS A 89 0.08 -0.20 -2.91
C LYS A 89 0.55 -1.08 -1.77
N MET A 90 1.52 -1.93 -2.04
CA MET A 90 2.21 -2.71 -1.02
C MET A 90 3.70 -2.69 -1.31
N ASN A 91 4.49 -2.46 -0.27
CA ASN A 91 5.94 -2.57 -0.33
C ASN A 91 6.42 -3.44 0.83
N ILE A 92 7.27 -4.40 0.53
CA ILE A 92 7.97 -5.24 1.51
C ILE A 92 9.45 -5.10 1.23
N GLN A 93 10.23 -4.88 2.27
CA GLN A 93 11.69 -4.84 2.18
C GLN A 93 12.32 -5.51 3.40
N ALA A 94 13.17 -6.51 3.16
CA ALA A 94 13.90 -7.23 4.19
C ALA A 94 15.39 -7.25 3.87
N TYR A 95 16.23 -6.96 4.85
CA TYR A 95 17.68 -6.94 4.71
C TYR A 95 18.40 -7.14 6.03
N THR A 96 19.61 -7.66 5.97
CA THR A 96 20.57 -7.64 7.08
C THR A 96 21.45 -6.41 6.94
N GLU A 97 21.67 -5.71 8.04
CA GLU A 97 22.64 -4.61 8.12
C GLU A 97 23.87 -5.01 8.92
N VAL A 98 25.03 -4.56 8.44
CA VAL A 98 26.29 -4.57 9.18
C VAL A 98 26.74 -3.13 9.32
N GLY A 99 26.69 -2.60 10.54
CA GLY A 99 26.91 -1.19 10.84
C GLY A 99 28.18 -0.92 11.64
N LEU A 100 28.91 0.12 11.28
CA LEU A 100 30.03 0.66 12.06
C LEU A 100 29.77 2.13 12.34
N GLY A 101 29.62 2.49 13.60
CA GLY A 101 29.32 3.83 14.07
C GLY A 101 30.46 4.47 14.83
N LEU A 102 30.53 5.79 14.75
CA LEU A 102 31.41 6.65 15.51
C LEU A 102 30.64 7.83 16.05
N SER A 103 30.75 8.08 17.34
CA SER A 103 30.32 9.34 17.93
C SER A 103 31.43 10.02 18.72
N ARG A 104 31.40 11.34 18.74
CA ARG A 104 32.41 12.14 19.42
C ARG A 104 31.79 13.40 20.00
N GLN A 105 32.17 13.71 21.23
CA GLN A 105 31.96 15.03 21.81
C GLN A 105 33.03 15.98 21.28
N ILE A 106 32.65 16.92 20.44
CA ILE A 106 33.55 17.90 19.82
C ILE A 106 34.02 18.94 20.87
N ASN A 107 33.06 19.45 21.67
CA ASN A 107 33.30 20.34 22.78
C ASN A 107 32.24 20.10 23.86
N SER A 108 32.23 20.94 24.94
CA SER A 108 31.30 20.80 26.07
C SER A 108 29.81 20.92 25.65
N ARG A 109 29.52 21.49 24.48
CA ARG A 109 28.14 21.71 23.99
C ARG A 109 27.74 20.88 22.80
N LEU A 110 28.69 20.49 21.94
CA LEU A 110 28.41 19.80 20.67
C LEU A 110 28.91 18.35 20.70
N SER A 111 27.99 17.43 20.44
CA SER A 111 28.28 16.03 20.14
C SER A 111 27.77 15.70 18.71
N VAL A 112 28.57 14.97 17.95
CA VAL A 112 28.22 14.50 16.61
C VAL A 112 28.45 13.01 16.49
N GLY A 113 27.70 12.35 15.62
CA GLY A 113 27.86 10.93 15.35
C GLY A 113 27.44 10.59 13.92
N GLY A 114 27.97 9.48 13.45
CA GLY A 114 27.59 8.89 12.19
C GLY A 114 27.79 7.40 12.22
N LYS A 115 27.08 6.68 11.38
CA LYS A 115 27.19 5.23 11.17
C LYS A 115 27.19 4.97 9.67
N VAL A 116 28.07 4.11 9.23
CA VAL A 116 28.04 3.53 7.87
C VAL A 116 27.52 2.11 7.94
N LYS A 117 26.73 1.72 6.96
CA LYS A 117 26.05 0.42 6.92
C LYS A 117 26.27 -0.25 5.58
N VAL A 118 26.67 -1.51 5.63
CA VAL A 118 26.61 -2.41 4.48
C VAL A 118 25.33 -3.22 4.62
N LEU A 119 24.59 -3.33 3.53
CA LEU A 119 23.26 -3.93 3.52
C LEU A 119 23.27 -5.17 2.62
N LEU A 120 22.78 -6.27 3.17
CA LEU A 120 22.60 -7.55 2.47
C LEU A 120 21.10 -7.74 2.27
N GLY A 121 20.59 -7.40 1.08
CA GLY A 121 19.18 -7.48 0.74
C GLY A 121 18.72 -8.94 0.65
N ILE A 122 17.73 -9.30 1.44
CA ILE A 122 17.10 -10.62 1.46
C ILE A 122 15.95 -10.65 0.47
N GLY A 123 15.06 -9.66 0.55
CA GLY A 123 13.91 -9.57 -0.34
C GLY A 123 13.31 -8.17 -0.42
N ASN A 124 12.71 -7.90 -1.56
CA ASN A 124 11.88 -6.73 -1.76
C ASN A 124 10.75 -7.03 -2.74
N MET A 125 9.54 -6.61 -2.39
CA MET A 125 8.37 -6.68 -3.25
C MET A 125 7.71 -5.30 -3.30
N ASP A 126 7.30 -4.88 -4.48
CA ASP A 126 6.58 -3.62 -4.72
C ASP A 126 5.40 -3.91 -5.65
N LEU A 127 4.17 -3.81 -5.10
CA LEU A 127 2.91 -4.01 -5.81
C LEU A 127 2.16 -2.70 -5.89
N LYS A 128 1.70 -2.33 -7.08
CA LYS A 128 0.94 -1.10 -7.34
C LYS A 128 -0.21 -1.34 -8.29
N PHE A 129 -1.41 -0.97 -7.89
CA PHE A 129 -2.57 -0.85 -8.75
C PHE A 129 -2.70 0.62 -9.16
N ASN A 130 -2.09 0.97 -10.30
CA ASN A 130 -2.13 2.35 -10.81
C ASN A 130 -3.54 2.71 -11.29
N LYS A 131 -4.18 1.77 -11.98
CA LYS A 131 -5.57 1.85 -12.43
C LYS A 131 -6.19 0.46 -12.35
N VAL A 132 -7.26 0.30 -11.62
CA VAL A 132 -8.14 -0.88 -11.66
C VAL A 132 -9.56 -0.36 -11.53
N THR A 133 -10.24 -0.21 -12.67
CA THR A 133 -11.58 0.33 -12.75
C THR A 133 -12.48 -0.62 -13.50
N MET A 134 -13.66 -0.86 -12.98
CA MET A 134 -14.69 -1.72 -13.54
C MET A 134 -15.98 -0.91 -13.60
N SER A 135 -16.55 -0.74 -14.77
CA SER A 135 -17.80 -0.01 -14.94
C SER A 135 -18.65 -0.65 -16.04
N ALA A 136 -19.89 -0.95 -15.71
CA ALA A 136 -20.86 -1.48 -16.65
C ALA A 136 -22.27 -0.97 -16.32
N ASP A 137 -23.02 -0.63 -17.35
CA ASP A 137 -24.47 -0.49 -17.33
C ASP A 137 -24.97 -1.23 -18.59
N ILE A 138 -25.48 -2.44 -18.40
CA ILE A 138 -25.80 -3.39 -19.47
C ILE A 138 -27.25 -3.84 -19.28
N PRO A 139 -28.09 -3.78 -20.33
CA PRO A 139 -29.48 -4.22 -20.25
C PRO A 139 -29.57 -5.73 -20.00
N SER A 140 -30.74 -6.19 -19.53
CA SER A 140 -31.03 -7.63 -19.45
C SER A 140 -30.98 -8.27 -20.83
N ASP A 141 -30.77 -9.59 -20.90
CA ASP A 141 -30.70 -10.31 -22.17
C ASP A 141 -31.96 -10.15 -23.00
N ALA A 142 -33.14 -10.16 -22.35
CA ALA A 142 -34.41 -9.94 -23.02
C ALA A 142 -34.50 -8.51 -23.63
N ARG A 143 -33.99 -7.50 -22.89
CA ARG A 143 -33.97 -6.13 -23.41
C ARG A 143 -32.94 -5.95 -24.51
N LEU A 144 -31.79 -6.57 -24.37
CA LEU A 144 -30.74 -6.55 -25.40
C LEU A 144 -31.23 -7.15 -26.72
N ALA A 145 -31.91 -8.30 -26.68
CA ALA A 145 -32.51 -8.95 -27.85
C ALA A 145 -33.52 -8.03 -28.54
N GLN A 146 -34.36 -7.29 -27.78
CA GLN A 146 -35.29 -6.29 -28.35
C GLN A 146 -34.56 -5.16 -29.04
N LEU A 147 -33.47 -4.67 -28.47
CA LEU A 147 -32.66 -3.57 -28.99
C LEU A 147 -31.81 -3.95 -30.20
N GLN A 148 -31.59 -5.25 -30.40
CA GLN A 148 -30.91 -5.81 -31.57
C GLN A 148 -31.84 -6.15 -32.72
N ASP A 149 -33.17 -6.03 -32.54
CA ASP A 149 -34.17 -6.33 -33.57
C ASP A 149 -34.67 -5.02 -34.25
N PRO A 150 -34.26 -4.76 -35.52
CA PRO A 150 -34.69 -3.57 -36.24
C PRO A 150 -36.22 -3.50 -36.42
N ALA A 151 -36.93 -4.69 -36.55
CA ALA A 151 -38.38 -4.71 -36.70
C ALA A 151 -39.09 -4.30 -35.41
N TYR A 152 -38.58 -4.74 -34.26
CA TYR A 152 -39.05 -4.32 -32.95
C TYR A 152 -38.86 -2.81 -32.75
N LEU A 153 -37.68 -2.27 -33.10
CA LEU A 153 -37.38 -0.85 -32.97
C LEU A 153 -38.29 -0.02 -33.85
N ALA A 154 -38.46 -0.36 -35.12
CA ALA A 154 -39.34 0.33 -36.04
C ALA A 154 -40.82 0.32 -35.59
N ALA A 155 -41.30 -0.76 -35.02
CA ALA A 155 -42.65 -0.86 -34.52
C ALA A 155 -42.93 -0.07 -33.25
N ASN A 156 -41.95 0.01 -32.34
CA ASN A 156 -42.15 0.57 -31.00
C ASN A 156 -41.65 2.01 -30.84
N TYR A 157 -40.71 2.48 -31.69
CA TYR A 157 -40.07 3.80 -31.56
C TYR A 157 -40.28 4.66 -32.81
N ASN A 158 -41.50 4.65 -33.32
CA ASN A 158 -41.93 5.28 -34.57
C ASN A 158 -42.39 6.74 -34.42
N THR A 159 -42.14 7.40 -33.30
CA THR A 159 -42.43 8.81 -33.06
C THR A 159 -41.22 9.48 -32.40
N THR A 160 -41.05 10.81 -32.65
CA THR A 160 -39.96 11.59 -32.08
C THR A 160 -39.81 11.41 -30.58
N ASN A 161 -40.90 11.44 -29.82
CA ASN A 161 -40.84 11.28 -28.36
C ASN A 161 -40.32 9.90 -27.95
N LYS A 162 -40.83 8.84 -28.59
CA LYS A 162 -40.38 7.48 -28.32
C LYS A 162 -38.92 7.22 -28.75
N ALA A 163 -38.54 7.83 -29.88
CA ALA A 163 -37.14 7.79 -30.34
C ALA A 163 -36.21 8.49 -29.36
N GLN A 164 -36.61 9.63 -28.78
CA GLN A 164 -35.85 10.32 -27.76
C GLN A 164 -35.74 9.49 -26.45
N GLU A 165 -36.84 8.84 -26.05
CA GLU A 165 -36.81 7.91 -24.89
C GLU A 165 -35.84 6.76 -25.12
N LEU A 166 -35.84 6.16 -26.31
CA LEU A 166 -34.90 5.11 -26.70
C LEU A 166 -33.45 5.60 -26.60
N LEU A 167 -33.13 6.74 -27.21
CA LEU A 167 -31.76 7.28 -27.15
C LEU A 167 -31.33 7.64 -25.72
N ASN A 168 -32.22 8.16 -24.91
CA ASN A 168 -31.95 8.45 -23.50
C ASN A 168 -31.68 7.17 -22.68
N GLU A 169 -32.33 6.07 -23.05
CA GLU A 169 -32.08 4.76 -22.44
C GLU A 169 -30.72 4.20 -22.88
N ILE A 170 -30.51 4.01 -24.19
CA ILE A 170 -29.37 3.31 -24.73
C ILE A 170 -28.05 4.05 -24.54
N ASN A 171 -28.07 5.38 -24.49
CA ASN A 171 -26.89 6.20 -24.29
C ASN A 171 -26.27 6.06 -22.88
N LYS A 172 -26.93 5.39 -21.94
CA LYS A 172 -26.39 5.03 -20.63
C LYS A 172 -25.57 3.75 -20.69
N TYR A 173 -25.82 2.89 -21.67
CA TYR A 173 -25.21 1.58 -21.74
C TYR A 173 -23.75 1.66 -22.11
N HIS A 174 -22.96 0.99 -21.30
CA HIS A 174 -21.51 0.91 -21.46
C HIS A 174 -20.94 -0.32 -20.75
N ALA A 175 -19.75 -0.73 -21.16
CA ALA A 175 -18.90 -1.68 -20.44
C ALA A 175 -17.45 -1.25 -20.60
N SER A 176 -16.72 -1.14 -19.49
CA SER A 176 -15.31 -0.80 -19.50
C SER A 176 -14.54 -1.49 -18.36
N LEU A 177 -13.37 -2.00 -18.69
CA LEU A 177 -12.43 -2.55 -17.73
C LEU A 177 -11.07 -1.91 -17.97
N GLY A 178 -10.59 -1.11 -17.03
CA GLY A 178 -9.29 -0.46 -17.09
C GLY A 178 -8.34 -1.06 -16.06
N ILE A 179 -7.27 -1.73 -16.50
CA ILE A 179 -6.27 -2.35 -15.63
C ILE A 179 -4.89 -1.80 -15.96
N SER A 180 -4.18 -1.35 -14.94
CA SER A 180 -2.76 -1.02 -14.97
C SER A 180 -2.19 -1.30 -13.58
N ALA A 181 -1.51 -2.43 -13.46
CA ALA A 181 -0.86 -2.85 -12.23
C ALA A 181 0.57 -3.29 -12.49
N THR A 182 1.44 -3.14 -11.51
CA THR A 182 2.83 -3.57 -11.57
C THR A 182 3.20 -4.33 -10.31
N LEU A 183 3.89 -5.44 -10.48
CA LEU A 183 4.52 -6.22 -9.43
C LEU A 183 6.00 -6.36 -9.74
N GLU A 184 6.85 -5.89 -8.85
CA GLU A 184 8.28 -6.11 -8.89
C GLU A 184 8.70 -6.91 -7.65
N SER A 185 9.28 -8.07 -7.83
CA SER A 185 9.79 -8.91 -6.75
C SER A 185 11.26 -9.17 -6.93
N SER A 186 12.04 -8.98 -5.88
CA SER A 186 13.47 -9.33 -5.83
C SER A 186 13.70 -10.19 -4.60
N PHE A 187 13.49 -11.49 -4.76
CA PHE A 187 13.55 -12.44 -3.66
C PHE A 187 14.13 -13.77 -4.18
N LYS A 188 15.13 -14.31 -3.49
CA LYS A 188 15.58 -15.67 -3.78
C LYS A 188 14.73 -16.67 -3.01
N GLY A 189 14.14 -17.63 -3.69
CA GLY A 189 13.25 -18.62 -3.10
C GLY A 189 11.76 -18.24 -3.18
N LEU A 190 11.42 -17.07 -3.74
CA LEU A 190 10.06 -16.76 -4.14
C LEU A 190 10.01 -16.77 -5.66
N GLU A 191 9.22 -17.63 -6.23
CA GLU A 191 9.01 -17.76 -7.67
C GLU A 191 7.57 -17.40 -8.00
N LEU A 192 7.39 -16.51 -8.95
CA LEU A 192 6.09 -16.23 -9.56
C LEU A 192 5.96 -17.19 -10.73
N VAL A 193 5.07 -18.16 -10.62
CA VAL A 193 4.89 -19.22 -11.60
C VAL A 193 3.80 -18.82 -12.57
N ASN A 194 4.14 -18.77 -13.85
CA ASN A 194 3.16 -18.56 -14.90
C ASN A 194 2.52 -19.90 -15.28
N GLY A 195 1.22 -19.88 -15.59
CA GLY A 195 0.55 -21.06 -16.13
C GLY A 195 1.15 -21.52 -17.49
N GLU A 196 1.11 -22.80 -17.75
CA GLU A 196 1.70 -23.42 -18.94
C GLU A 196 0.76 -23.46 -20.14
N GLU A 197 -0.55 -23.30 -19.92
CA GLU A 197 -1.55 -23.32 -21.00
C GLU A 197 -1.51 -22.03 -21.83
N PRO A 198 -1.74 -22.10 -23.16
CA PRO A 198 -1.71 -20.93 -24.03
C PRO A 198 -2.65 -19.80 -23.58
N ASP A 199 -3.75 -20.15 -22.95
CA ASP A 199 -4.79 -19.22 -22.49
C ASP A 199 -4.54 -18.73 -21.04
N LYS A 200 -3.64 -19.39 -20.30
CA LYS A 200 -3.34 -19.12 -18.88
C LYS A 200 -1.86 -18.87 -18.60
N LYS A 201 -1.19 -18.16 -19.48
CA LYS A 201 0.24 -17.80 -19.35
C LYS A 201 0.55 -16.69 -18.32
N TYR A 202 -0.40 -16.38 -17.48
CA TYR A 202 -0.27 -15.40 -16.41
C TYR A 202 0.16 -16.08 -15.11
N ILE A 203 0.50 -15.28 -14.09
CA ILE A 203 0.85 -15.81 -12.77
C ILE A 203 -0.34 -16.61 -12.24
N ASP A 204 -0.10 -17.90 -12.03
CA ASP A 204 -1.06 -18.90 -11.58
C ASP A 204 -0.76 -19.34 -10.15
N ASP A 205 0.52 -19.26 -9.75
CA ASP A 205 0.96 -19.63 -8.40
C ASP A 205 2.13 -18.76 -7.92
N ILE A 206 2.31 -18.72 -6.61
CA ILE A 206 3.45 -18.10 -5.94
C ILE A 206 4.13 -19.17 -5.08
N ASP A 207 5.18 -19.76 -5.62
CA ASP A 207 5.96 -20.78 -4.92
C ASP A 207 7.00 -20.16 -3.98
N PHE A 208 7.12 -20.69 -2.77
CA PHE A 208 8.07 -20.23 -1.77
C PHE A 208 8.94 -21.37 -1.26
N ASP A 209 10.19 -21.40 -1.70
CA ASP A 209 11.21 -22.34 -1.25
C ASP A 209 12.13 -21.68 -0.19
N ALA A 210 11.84 -21.96 1.07
CA ALA A 210 12.64 -21.45 2.19
C ALA A 210 14.13 -21.90 2.13
N GLY A 211 14.43 -23.00 1.47
CA GLY A 211 15.81 -23.52 1.30
C GLY A 211 16.64 -22.68 0.33
N LYS A 212 16.02 -21.91 -0.54
CA LYS A 212 16.68 -21.01 -1.50
C LYS A 212 16.83 -19.57 -1.03
N ILE A 213 16.35 -19.23 0.19
CA ILE A 213 16.49 -17.87 0.75
C ILE A 213 17.97 -17.49 0.77
N GLY A 214 18.29 -16.30 0.25
CA GLY A 214 19.67 -15.83 0.19
C GLY A 214 19.78 -14.36 -0.20
N ILE A 215 20.99 -13.87 -0.37
CA ILE A 215 21.25 -12.47 -0.72
C ILE A 215 20.81 -12.19 -2.14
N ALA A 216 19.70 -11.44 -2.26
CA ALA A 216 19.12 -11.00 -3.52
C ALA A 216 19.65 -9.63 -3.97
N GLY A 217 20.31 -8.87 -3.09
CA GLY A 217 20.85 -7.55 -3.39
C GLY A 217 21.91 -7.10 -2.40
N TYR A 218 22.57 -5.98 -2.74
CA TYR A 218 23.55 -5.30 -1.87
C TYR A 218 23.26 -3.82 -1.82
N GLY A 219 23.51 -3.22 -0.68
CA GLY A 219 23.25 -1.82 -0.47
C GLY A 219 24.22 -1.14 0.47
N PHE A 220 23.99 0.15 0.61
CA PHE A 220 24.74 1.02 1.50
C PHE A 220 23.78 1.99 2.18
N GLY A 221 24.05 2.28 3.45
CA GLY A 221 23.30 3.24 4.23
C GLY A 221 24.20 4.05 5.14
N ILE A 222 23.74 5.25 5.50
CA ILE A 222 24.39 6.10 6.48
C ILE A 222 23.38 6.64 7.48
N ASP A 223 23.83 6.79 8.75
CA ASP A 223 23.15 7.57 9.77
C ASP A 223 24.04 8.75 10.13
N LEU A 224 23.44 9.91 10.32
CA LEU A 224 24.12 11.11 10.78
C LEU A 224 23.29 11.76 11.89
N GLY A 225 23.96 12.29 12.91
CA GLY A 225 23.28 12.97 13.99
C GLY A 225 24.16 13.95 14.73
N ALA A 226 23.51 14.94 15.32
CA ALA A 226 24.15 15.93 16.19
C ALA A 226 23.24 16.28 17.36
N SER A 227 23.85 16.60 18.49
CA SER A 227 23.19 17.12 19.68
C SER A 227 23.95 18.34 20.17
N TYR A 228 23.24 19.43 20.45
CA TYR A 228 23.80 20.69 20.86
C TYR A 228 23.13 21.24 22.12
N LYS A 229 23.93 21.54 23.14
CA LYS A 229 23.50 22.24 24.36
C LYS A 229 23.44 23.74 24.11
N ILE A 230 22.23 24.23 23.87
CA ILE A 230 22.01 25.69 23.72
C ILE A 230 22.27 26.40 25.05
N LEU A 231 21.72 25.84 26.14
CA LEU A 231 21.94 26.21 27.53
C LEU A 231 22.43 25.00 28.31
N ASP A 232 22.89 25.19 29.53
CA ASP A 232 23.32 24.07 30.37
C ASP A 232 22.19 23.05 30.66
N ASN A 233 20.95 23.53 30.55
CA ASN A 233 19.73 22.77 30.77
C ASN A 233 18.81 22.64 29.52
N LEU A 234 19.24 23.16 28.34
CA LEU A 234 18.49 23.02 27.09
C LEU A 234 19.37 22.35 26.03
N THR A 235 18.95 21.19 25.61
CA THR A 235 19.60 20.40 24.53
C THR A 235 18.66 20.25 23.36
N VAL A 236 19.15 20.46 22.15
CA VAL A 236 18.46 20.15 20.89
C VAL A 236 19.23 19.06 20.14
N SER A 237 18.53 18.27 19.39
CA SER A 237 19.14 17.18 18.59
C SER A 237 18.46 17.07 17.24
N ALA A 238 19.24 16.65 16.25
CA ALA A 238 18.75 16.29 14.92
C ALA A 238 19.53 15.08 14.40
N SER A 239 18.82 14.14 13.80
CA SER A 239 19.46 13.03 13.12
C SER A 239 18.66 12.59 11.90
N ILE A 240 19.36 12.06 10.91
CA ILE A 240 18.81 11.35 9.79
C ILE A 240 19.40 9.95 9.81
N LEU A 241 18.54 8.94 9.82
CA LEU A 241 18.88 7.52 9.90
C LEU A 241 18.48 6.83 8.61
N ASP A 242 19.18 5.74 8.26
CA ASP A 242 18.88 4.87 7.13
C ASP A 242 18.82 5.63 5.78
N LEU A 243 19.67 6.65 5.59
CA LEU A 243 19.80 7.31 4.30
C LEU A 243 20.61 6.40 3.37
N GLY A 244 19.93 5.69 2.46
CA GLY A 244 20.59 4.71 1.62
C GLY A 244 19.68 3.99 0.63
N PHE A 245 20.21 2.97 0.03
CA PHE A 245 19.52 2.15 -0.97
C PHE A 245 20.05 0.72 -1.01
N ILE A 246 19.25 -0.18 -1.61
CA ILE A 246 19.67 -1.54 -1.97
C ILE A 246 19.52 -1.69 -3.48
N SER A 247 20.57 -2.22 -4.13
CA SER A 247 20.58 -2.62 -5.53
C SER A 247 20.30 -4.12 -5.62
N TRP A 248 19.18 -4.49 -6.21
CA TRP A 248 18.71 -5.86 -6.35
C TRP A 248 19.27 -6.48 -7.60
N LYS A 249 19.76 -7.72 -7.50
CA LYS A 249 20.37 -8.44 -8.62
C LYS A 249 19.32 -8.76 -9.69
N LYS A 250 19.69 -8.60 -10.97
CA LYS A 250 18.87 -9.01 -12.11
C LYS A 250 18.34 -10.44 -11.95
N GLY A 251 19.21 -11.41 -11.68
CA GLY A 251 18.85 -12.83 -11.58
C GLY A 251 18.04 -13.22 -10.32
N ALA A 252 17.69 -12.25 -9.44
CA ALA A 252 16.80 -12.45 -8.31
C ALA A 252 15.54 -11.58 -8.45
N THR A 253 15.32 -10.96 -9.62
CA THR A 253 14.24 -10.00 -9.82
C THR A 253 13.30 -10.49 -10.91
N LYS A 254 12.01 -10.57 -10.57
CA LYS A 254 10.89 -10.79 -11.48
C LYS A 254 10.07 -9.51 -11.57
N ILE A 255 9.55 -9.23 -12.74
CA ILE A 255 8.66 -8.09 -13.00
C ILE A 255 7.42 -8.63 -13.70
N ALA A 256 6.25 -8.23 -13.21
CA ALA A 256 5.00 -8.53 -13.87
C ALA A 256 4.18 -7.24 -14.02
N ASN A 257 3.55 -7.11 -15.18
CA ASN A 257 2.72 -5.96 -15.51
C ASN A 257 1.37 -6.44 -16.01
N ALA A 258 0.31 -5.86 -15.48
CA ALA A 258 -1.02 -5.97 -16.04
C ALA A 258 -1.31 -4.74 -16.87
N THR A 259 -1.87 -4.94 -18.04
CA THR A 259 -2.34 -3.87 -18.92
C THR A 259 -3.84 -4.01 -19.15
N SER A 260 -4.50 -2.90 -19.40
CA SER A 260 -5.93 -2.90 -19.73
C SER A 260 -6.21 -3.85 -20.88
N PRO A 261 -7.14 -4.79 -20.71
CA PRO A 261 -7.73 -5.42 -21.87
C PRO A 261 -8.46 -4.36 -22.69
N ASP A 262 -8.65 -4.64 -23.95
CA ASP A 262 -9.36 -3.75 -24.87
C ASP A 262 -10.89 -3.90 -24.70
N ILE A 263 -11.37 -3.70 -23.46
CA ILE A 263 -12.80 -3.71 -23.12
C ILE A 263 -13.17 -2.28 -22.81
N ASN A 264 -13.75 -1.61 -23.79
CA ASN A 264 -14.24 -0.24 -23.63
C ASN A 264 -15.28 0.05 -24.71
N ILE A 265 -16.54 0.01 -24.32
CA ILE A 265 -17.64 0.42 -25.17
C ILE A 265 -18.54 1.40 -24.44
N ASN A 266 -18.92 2.47 -25.14
CA ASN A 266 -19.96 3.41 -24.71
C ASN A 266 -20.93 3.57 -25.90
N VAL A 267 -22.17 3.16 -25.71
CA VAL A 267 -23.20 3.17 -26.78
C VAL A 267 -23.42 4.58 -27.33
N SER A 268 -23.31 5.61 -26.48
CA SER A 268 -23.44 7.00 -26.92
C SER A 268 -22.45 7.42 -28.02
N ASP A 269 -21.28 6.74 -28.14
CA ASP A 269 -20.31 7.03 -29.19
C ASP A 269 -20.79 6.64 -30.58
N TYR A 270 -21.73 5.70 -30.67
CA TYR A 270 -22.27 5.16 -31.90
C TYR A 270 -23.62 5.79 -32.29
N THR A 271 -24.26 6.50 -31.37
CA THR A 271 -25.61 7.03 -31.52
C THR A 271 -25.68 8.55 -31.56
N LYS A 272 -24.56 9.24 -31.38
CA LYS A 272 -24.47 10.71 -31.29
C LYS A 272 -24.98 11.47 -32.54
N ASP A 273 -24.95 10.84 -33.72
CA ASP A 273 -25.37 11.44 -34.99
C ASP A 273 -26.77 10.99 -35.40
N ILE A 274 -27.54 10.35 -34.54
CA ILE A 274 -28.90 9.92 -34.82
C ILE A 274 -29.87 11.08 -34.64
N ASN A 275 -30.69 11.35 -35.69
CA ASN A 275 -31.74 12.37 -35.63
C ASN A 275 -33.06 11.71 -35.16
N VAL A 276 -33.58 12.15 -34.03
CA VAL A 276 -34.84 11.65 -33.45
C VAL A 276 -36.09 12.08 -34.19
N ASP A 277 -36.00 13.17 -34.94
CA ASP A 277 -37.14 13.72 -35.69
C ASP A 277 -37.39 12.97 -37.01
N ASP A 278 -36.39 12.23 -37.50
CA ASP A 278 -36.48 11.46 -38.74
C ASP A 278 -35.62 10.20 -38.64
N LEU A 279 -36.04 9.22 -37.82
CA LEU A 279 -35.35 7.95 -37.64
C LEU A 279 -35.43 7.11 -38.94
N THR A 280 -34.28 6.99 -39.58
CA THR A 280 -34.15 6.19 -40.80
C THR A 280 -33.83 4.73 -40.50
N SER A 281 -34.03 3.85 -41.51
CA SER A 281 -33.57 2.45 -41.37
C SER A 281 -32.06 2.33 -41.11
N ASN A 282 -31.28 3.32 -41.59
CA ASN A 282 -29.83 3.39 -41.32
C ASN A 282 -29.57 3.73 -39.85
N ASP A 283 -30.36 4.58 -39.20
CA ASP A 283 -30.20 4.91 -37.77
C ASP A 283 -30.58 3.73 -36.87
N LEU A 284 -31.64 3.01 -37.24
CA LEU A 284 -32.00 1.74 -36.58
C LEU A 284 -30.87 0.72 -36.71
N GLY A 285 -30.23 0.63 -37.89
CA GLY A 285 -29.02 -0.22 -38.10
C GLY A 285 -27.87 0.15 -37.16
N LYS A 286 -27.59 1.47 -37.01
CA LYS A 286 -26.53 1.91 -36.06
C LYS A 286 -26.84 1.51 -34.63
N ILE A 287 -28.12 1.60 -34.20
CA ILE A 287 -28.51 1.15 -32.85
C ILE A 287 -28.27 -0.34 -32.67
N THR A 288 -28.75 -1.17 -33.59
CA THR A 288 -28.60 -2.63 -33.51
C THR A 288 -27.13 -3.07 -33.55
N ASP A 289 -26.31 -2.41 -34.37
CA ASP A 289 -24.86 -2.63 -34.41
C ASP A 289 -24.17 -2.25 -33.09
N ALA A 290 -24.57 -1.12 -32.49
CA ALA A 290 -24.06 -0.70 -31.20
C ALA A 290 -24.42 -1.69 -30.07
N MET A 291 -25.66 -2.21 -30.08
CA MET A 291 -26.11 -3.21 -29.11
C MET A 291 -25.38 -4.54 -29.30
N THR A 292 -25.10 -4.96 -30.53
CA THR A 292 -24.31 -6.17 -30.82
C THR A 292 -22.86 -6.03 -30.33
N LYS A 293 -22.26 -4.85 -30.52
CA LYS A 293 -20.92 -4.56 -29.96
C LYS A 293 -20.95 -4.53 -28.44
N LEU A 294 -21.99 -3.92 -27.83
CA LEU A 294 -22.16 -3.91 -26.38
C LEU A 294 -22.23 -5.34 -25.83
N GLN A 295 -23.00 -6.23 -26.46
CA GLN A 295 -23.08 -7.63 -26.06
C GLN A 295 -21.70 -8.31 -26.08
N THR A 296 -20.96 -8.16 -27.17
CA THR A 296 -19.63 -8.74 -27.32
C THR A 296 -18.66 -8.27 -26.23
N GLU A 297 -18.67 -6.97 -25.95
CA GLU A 297 -17.80 -6.39 -24.90
C GLU A 297 -18.31 -6.75 -23.49
N ALA A 298 -19.62 -6.89 -23.30
CA ALA A 298 -20.23 -7.33 -22.05
C ALA A 298 -19.85 -8.77 -21.71
N GLU A 299 -19.83 -9.67 -22.69
CA GLU A 299 -19.37 -11.06 -22.53
C GLU A 299 -17.88 -11.12 -22.15
N LYS A 300 -17.03 -10.30 -22.81
CA LYS A 300 -15.62 -10.19 -22.43
C LYS A 300 -15.45 -9.64 -21.01
N TYR A 301 -16.23 -8.63 -20.64
CA TYR A 301 -16.21 -8.02 -19.32
C TYR A 301 -16.59 -9.05 -18.25
N TYR A 302 -17.70 -9.77 -18.45
CA TYR A 302 -18.15 -10.81 -17.52
C TYR A 302 -17.11 -11.92 -17.35
N ASN A 303 -16.62 -12.47 -18.46
CA ASN A 303 -15.62 -13.54 -18.44
C ASN A 303 -14.31 -13.12 -17.76
N ARG A 304 -13.95 -11.83 -17.86
CA ARG A 304 -12.73 -11.30 -17.26
C ARG A 304 -12.90 -10.95 -15.79
N ALA A 305 -14.07 -10.41 -15.43
CA ALA A 305 -14.30 -9.85 -14.12
C ALA A 305 -14.84 -10.87 -13.09
N GLY A 306 -15.34 -12.03 -13.49
CA GLY A 306 -15.94 -12.87 -12.49
C GLY A 306 -16.57 -14.19 -12.89
N SER A 307 -16.18 -14.83 -13.99
CA SER A 307 -16.80 -16.09 -14.43
C SER A 307 -16.57 -17.29 -13.47
N ASN A 308 -15.63 -17.21 -12.53
CA ASN A 308 -15.26 -18.32 -11.64
C ASN A 308 -15.55 -18.06 -10.15
N GLY A 309 -16.22 -16.97 -9.77
CA GLY A 309 -16.54 -16.67 -8.37
C GLY A 309 -15.36 -16.16 -7.52
N ASP A 310 -14.13 -16.37 -7.93
CA ASP A 310 -12.91 -15.95 -7.23
C ASP A 310 -12.37 -14.63 -7.78
N ILE A 311 -12.91 -13.54 -7.29
CA ILE A 311 -12.66 -12.17 -7.80
C ILE A 311 -11.27 -11.63 -7.49
N ILE A 312 -10.52 -12.28 -6.63
CA ILE A 312 -9.10 -11.99 -6.36
C ILE A 312 -8.22 -13.06 -7.01
N ASP A 313 -8.70 -13.73 -8.01
CA ASP A 313 -7.83 -14.58 -8.79
C ASP A 313 -6.86 -13.69 -9.60
N TYR A 314 -5.60 -14.08 -9.66
CA TYR A 314 -4.55 -13.46 -10.48
C TYR A 314 -4.97 -13.32 -11.94
N ASP A 315 -5.91 -14.16 -12.39
CA ASP A 315 -6.51 -14.16 -13.72
C ASP A 315 -7.18 -12.83 -14.08
N MET A 316 -7.82 -12.13 -13.14
CA MET A 316 -8.40 -10.81 -13.43
C MET A 316 -7.35 -9.80 -13.89
N LEU A 317 -6.19 -9.79 -13.24
CA LEU A 317 -5.12 -8.85 -13.56
C LEU A 317 -4.30 -9.29 -14.78
N GLN A 318 -4.24 -10.59 -15.09
CA GLN A 318 -3.42 -11.18 -16.16
C GLN A 318 -1.97 -10.68 -16.14
N MET A 319 -1.32 -10.83 -15.02
CA MET A 319 0.07 -10.44 -14.82
C MET A 319 0.98 -11.59 -15.25
N GLU A 320 1.78 -11.40 -16.30
CA GLU A 320 2.80 -12.36 -16.71
C GLU A 320 4.14 -11.98 -16.07
N ALA A 321 4.70 -12.90 -15.27
CA ALA A 321 6.00 -12.70 -14.63
C ALA A 321 7.14 -12.95 -15.62
N LYS A 322 8.08 -12.03 -15.69
CA LYS A 322 9.28 -12.07 -16.52
C LYS A 322 10.52 -11.76 -15.73
N ASP A 323 11.65 -12.32 -16.15
CA ASP A 323 12.95 -11.94 -15.62
C ASP A 323 13.23 -10.47 -15.90
N ALA A 324 13.80 -9.77 -14.92
CA ALA A 324 14.18 -8.39 -15.11
C ALA A 324 15.36 -8.25 -16.08
N ASP A 325 15.31 -7.29 -16.99
CA ASP A 325 16.39 -7.00 -17.93
C ASP A 325 17.61 -6.36 -17.27
N LYS A 326 17.41 -5.67 -16.16
CA LYS A 326 18.43 -4.95 -15.39
C LYS A 326 18.20 -5.05 -13.89
N SER A 327 19.25 -4.79 -13.13
CA SER A 327 19.12 -4.62 -11.67
C SER A 327 18.25 -3.40 -11.35
N ARG A 328 17.47 -3.50 -10.27
CA ARG A 328 16.66 -2.40 -9.78
C ARG A 328 17.16 -1.89 -8.43
N LYS A 329 16.69 -0.72 -8.01
CA LYS A 329 17.07 -0.13 -6.74
C LYS A 329 15.83 0.21 -5.92
N SER A 330 15.87 -0.08 -4.63
CA SER A 330 14.92 0.45 -3.64
C SER A 330 15.63 1.35 -2.64
N ARG A 331 14.93 2.38 -2.16
CA ARG A 331 15.43 3.25 -1.09
C ARG A 331 15.12 2.61 0.26
N LEU A 332 15.95 2.89 1.26
CA LEU A 332 15.64 2.55 2.64
C LEU A 332 14.52 3.46 3.19
N ALA A 333 13.86 3.00 4.23
CA ALA A 333 12.91 3.78 5.00
C ALA A 333 13.65 4.79 5.89
N SER A 334 14.20 5.85 5.30
CA SER A 334 14.95 6.88 6.01
C SER A 334 14.11 7.52 7.09
N THR A 335 14.73 7.88 8.22
CA THR A 335 14.04 8.49 9.35
C THR A 335 14.70 9.81 9.75
N LEU A 336 13.93 10.89 9.73
CA LEU A 336 14.33 12.18 10.30
C LEU A 336 13.84 12.25 11.75
N VAL A 337 14.75 12.53 12.68
CA VAL A 337 14.46 12.70 14.11
C VAL A 337 14.90 14.08 14.54
N LEU A 338 13.98 14.85 15.12
CA LEU A 338 14.24 16.16 15.71
C LEU A 338 13.81 16.13 17.17
N GLY A 339 14.65 16.58 18.08
CA GLY A 339 14.38 16.57 19.52
C GLY A 339 14.82 17.83 20.22
N ALA A 340 14.09 18.16 21.28
CA ALA A 340 14.51 19.17 22.26
C ALA A 340 14.16 18.69 23.66
N GLU A 341 15.08 18.88 24.61
CA GLU A 341 14.89 18.56 26.03
C GLU A 341 15.31 19.71 26.88
N TYR A 342 14.47 20.11 27.84
CA TYR A 342 14.73 21.14 28.83
C TYR A 342 14.73 20.57 30.25
N GLY A 343 15.80 20.80 30.99
CA GLY A 343 15.99 20.29 32.34
C GLY A 343 15.66 21.35 33.42
N PHE A 344 14.89 20.94 34.43
CA PHE A 344 14.55 21.70 35.61
C PHE A 344 15.25 21.11 36.86
N PHE A 345 15.43 21.93 37.88
CA PHE A 345 15.93 21.48 39.20
C PHE A 345 17.27 20.71 39.09
N ASN A 346 18.28 21.33 38.43
CA ASN A 346 19.54 20.68 38.12
C ASN A 346 19.38 19.35 37.35
N ASN A 347 18.52 19.36 36.35
CA ASN A 347 18.19 18.21 35.48
C ASN A 347 17.56 17.02 36.23
N LYS A 348 16.98 17.23 37.42
CA LYS A 348 16.22 16.18 38.11
C LYS A 348 14.85 15.91 37.43
N LEU A 349 14.28 16.93 36.81
CA LEU A 349 13.11 16.80 35.94
C LEU A 349 13.51 17.29 34.55
N ALA A 350 13.30 16.50 33.52
CA ALA A 350 13.48 16.91 32.14
C ALA A 350 12.17 16.75 31.36
N VAL A 351 11.82 17.76 30.58
CA VAL A 351 10.70 17.71 29.64
C VAL A 351 11.24 17.76 28.21
N GLY A 352 10.67 17.01 27.33
CA GLY A 352 11.15 16.89 25.96
C GLY A 352 10.03 16.85 24.94
N VAL A 353 10.39 17.18 23.71
CA VAL A 353 9.59 16.99 22.51
C VAL A 353 10.45 16.25 21.50
N LEU A 354 9.88 15.24 20.86
CA LEU A 354 10.51 14.45 19.82
C LEU A 354 9.57 14.38 18.62
N SER A 355 10.07 14.78 17.46
CA SER A 355 9.40 14.59 16.17
C SER A 355 10.18 13.55 15.37
N THR A 356 9.50 12.49 14.96
CA THR A 356 10.06 11.43 14.14
C THR A 356 9.27 11.34 12.85
N THR A 357 9.92 11.52 11.70
CA THR A 357 9.31 11.31 10.38
C THR A 357 10.04 10.19 9.68
N ARG A 358 9.34 9.09 9.45
CA ARG A 358 9.86 7.91 8.75
C ARG A 358 9.32 7.89 7.32
N PHE A 359 10.23 7.93 6.35
CA PHE A 359 9.92 7.95 4.91
C PHE A 359 9.77 6.51 4.38
N VAL A 360 8.78 5.79 4.92
CA VAL A 360 8.43 4.44 4.44
C VAL A 360 7.62 4.50 3.17
N GLN A 361 7.61 3.40 2.41
CA GLN A 361 6.73 3.22 1.28
C GLN A 361 5.42 2.55 1.74
N PRO A 362 4.26 2.88 1.18
CA PRO A 362 4.05 3.89 0.13
C PRO A 362 3.94 5.33 0.64
N ASP A 363 3.82 5.57 1.94
CA ASP A 363 3.55 6.88 2.54
C ASP A 363 4.38 7.12 3.80
N ALA A 364 4.89 8.35 3.99
CA ALA A 364 5.63 8.72 5.19
C ALA A 364 4.74 8.73 6.44
N LEU A 365 5.36 8.37 7.57
CA LEU A 365 4.74 8.40 8.90
C LEU A 365 5.43 9.44 9.75
N THR A 366 4.66 10.33 10.36
CA THR A 366 5.17 11.34 11.30
C THR A 366 4.59 11.11 12.68
N GLU A 367 5.43 11.14 13.69
CA GLU A 367 5.07 11.07 15.09
C GLU A 367 5.56 12.32 15.82
N LEU A 368 4.77 12.81 16.77
CA LEU A 368 5.13 13.88 17.67
C LEU A 368 4.86 13.44 19.11
N THR A 369 5.93 13.30 19.88
CA THR A 369 5.89 12.78 21.25
C THR A 369 6.40 13.83 22.22
N PHE A 370 5.64 14.09 23.27
CA PHE A 370 6.06 14.84 24.45
C PHE A 370 6.49 13.88 25.55
N SER A 371 7.54 14.21 26.27
CA SER A 371 8.06 13.37 27.34
C SER A 371 8.35 14.16 28.61
N ALA A 372 8.25 13.49 29.75
CA ALA A 372 8.69 13.99 31.04
C ALA A 372 9.48 12.89 31.76
N ASN A 373 10.68 13.20 32.20
CA ASN A 373 11.56 12.28 32.90
C ASN A 373 11.89 12.85 34.29
N TYR A 374 11.50 12.16 35.35
CA TYR A 374 11.85 12.51 36.73
C TYR A 374 12.91 11.56 37.25
N ARG A 375 14.13 12.10 37.48
CA ARG A 375 15.33 11.37 37.92
C ARG A 375 16.00 12.02 39.10
N PRO A 376 15.37 11.95 40.31
CA PRO A 376 15.93 12.62 41.50
C PRO A 376 17.27 12.03 41.98
N LYS A 377 17.50 10.72 41.68
CA LYS A 377 18.69 9.94 42.00
C LYS A 377 19.11 9.05 40.84
N SER A 378 20.37 8.66 40.78
CA SER A 378 20.92 7.81 39.69
C SER A 378 20.27 6.44 39.58
N TRP A 379 19.75 5.92 40.69
CA TRP A 379 19.09 4.59 40.75
C TRP A 379 17.58 4.64 40.51
N PHE A 380 16.96 5.85 40.48
CA PHE A 380 15.51 6.00 40.33
C PHE A 380 15.16 6.95 39.17
N ASN A 381 14.34 6.48 38.23
CA ASN A 381 13.81 7.27 37.15
C ASN A 381 12.38 6.85 36.81
N VAL A 382 11.50 7.83 36.66
CA VAL A 382 10.15 7.67 36.09
C VAL A 382 10.09 8.47 34.80
N ALA A 383 9.71 7.82 33.72
CA ALA A 383 9.53 8.41 32.41
C ALA A 383 8.06 8.31 31.98
N LEU A 384 7.52 9.39 31.51
CA LEU A 384 6.20 9.49 30.92
C LEU A 384 6.35 10.00 29.49
N SER A 385 5.57 9.45 28.55
CA SER A 385 5.50 9.96 27.20
C SER A 385 4.04 10.02 26.71
N TYR A 386 3.78 10.98 25.84
CA TYR A 386 2.49 11.16 25.19
C TYR A 386 2.71 11.48 23.72
N SER A 387 2.28 10.59 22.84
CA SER A 387 2.32 10.77 21.39
C SER A 387 1.02 11.41 20.92
N ALA A 388 1.09 12.68 20.56
CA ALA A 388 -0.05 13.49 20.12
C ALA A 388 -0.39 13.23 18.64
N ILE A 389 0.63 12.94 17.82
CA ILE A 389 0.53 12.58 16.40
C ILE A 389 1.19 11.22 16.25
N GLN A 390 0.43 10.24 15.79
CA GLN A 390 0.89 8.89 15.54
C GLN A 390 -0.03 8.19 14.54
N SER A 391 0.50 7.24 13.77
CA SER A 391 -0.24 6.51 12.75
C SER A 391 -1.40 5.67 13.30
N ALA A 392 -1.25 5.11 14.52
CA ALA A 392 -2.24 4.25 15.17
C ALA A 392 -3.15 4.97 16.18
N GLY A 393 -3.05 6.31 16.27
CA GLY A 393 -3.81 7.10 17.22
C GLY A 393 -2.96 7.67 18.35
N LYS A 394 -3.58 8.36 19.31
CA LYS A 394 -2.90 8.93 20.47
C LYS A 394 -2.48 7.82 21.42
N SER A 395 -1.24 7.86 21.90
CA SER A 395 -0.72 6.84 22.80
C SER A 395 0.01 7.46 24.00
N PHE A 396 0.15 6.67 25.04
CA PHE A 396 0.81 7.00 26.29
C PHE A 396 1.88 5.96 26.60
N GLY A 397 3.03 6.38 27.08
CA GLY A 397 4.10 5.49 27.51
C GLY A 397 4.51 5.76 28.96
N LEU A 398 4.87 4.70 29.66
CA LEU A 398 5.35 4.72 31.02
C LEU A 398 6.62 3.89 31.16
N GLY A 399 7.66 4.48 31.78
CA GLY A 399 8.89 3.78 32.12
C GLY A 399 9.25 3.97 33.58
N LEU A 400 9.72 2.94 34.23
CA LEU A 400 10.21 2.95 35.60
C LEU A 400 11.59 2.27 35.65
N LYS A 401 12.58 2.94 36.24
CA LYS A 401 13.89 2.39 36.54
C LYS A 401 14.13 2.36 38.06
N LEU A 402 14.51 1.19 38.56
CA LEU A 402 14.87 0.95 39.96
C LEU A 402 16.23 0.23 40.01
N GLY A 403 17.30 0.96 40.26
CA GLY A 403 18.67 0.42 40.20
C GLY A 403 19.00 -0.17 38.84
N PRO A 404 19.33 -1.46 38.77
CA PRO A 404 19.60 -2.14 37.47
C PRO A 404 18.34 -2.56 36.72
N LEU A 405 17.17 -2.57 37.37
CA LEU A 405 15.92 -2.98 36.78
C LEU A 405 15.25 -1.83 36.03
N PHE A 406 14.78 -2.12 34.81
CA PHE A 406 13.96 -1.22 34.03
C PHE A 406 12.72 -1.96 33.55
N VAL A 407 11.55 -1.34 33.75
CA VAL A 407 10.27 -1.80 33.21
C VAL A 407 9.60 -0.61 32.52
N GLY A 408 9.11 -0.84 31.33
CA GLY A 408 8.41 0.21 30.60
C GLY A 408 7.47 -0.37 29.55
N THR A 409 6.52 0.43 29.16
CA THR A 409 5.61 0.15 28.07
C THR A 409 5.43 1.42 27.24
N ASP A 410 5.45 1.26 25.93
CA ASP A 410 5.10 2.28 24.96
C ASP A 410 3.74 1.93 24.35
N TYR A 411 3.09 2.92 23.76
CA TYR A 411 1.86 2.72 22.98
C TYR A 411 0.67 2.14 23.78
N MET A 412 0.49 2.57 25.02
CA MET A 412 -0.79 2.37 25.69
C MET A 412 -1.83 3.30 25.06
N PHE A 413 -2.77 2.73 24.30
CA PHE A 413 -3.84 3.51 23.67
C PHE A 413 -4.90 3.87 24.71
N LEU A 414 -5.20 5.17 24.85
CA LEU A 414 -6.20 5.71 25.72
C LEU A 414 -7.52 5.82 24.94
N GLY A 415 -8.47 4.92 25.23
CA GLY A 415 -9.84 5.04 24.79
C GLY A 415 -10.38 3.88 23.95
N LYS A 416 -11.68 3.66 24.07
CA LYS A 416 -12.45 2.68 23.27
C LYS A 416 -12.64 3.11 21.81
N ASN A 417 -12.29 4.36 21.46
CA ASN A 417 -12.47 4.94 20.14
C ASN A 417 -11.16 5.65 19.75
N SER A 418 -10.24 4.92 19.14
CA SER A 418 -9.22 5.53 18.30
C SER A 418 -9.92 5.95 17.00
N ASN A 419 -10.41 7.18 16.95
CA ASN A 419 -10.86 7.81 15.72
C ASN A 419 -9.67 8.17 14.83
#